data_a49346775ab83512be7188f10a02adaa
#
_entry.id   a49346775ab83512be7188f10a02adaa
#
_cell.length_a   1.000
_cell.length_b   1.000
_cell.length_c   1.000
_cell.angle_alpha   90.00
_cell.angle_beta   90.00
_cell.angle_gamma   90.00
#
_symmetry.space_group_name_H-M   'P 1'
#
loop_
_entity.id
_entity.type
_entity.pdbx_description
1 polymer ?
#
loop_
_entity_poly.entity_id
_entity_poly.type
_entity_poly.pdbx_seq_one_letter_code
_entity_poly.pdbx_strand_id
1 'polypeptide(L)'
;MHVSVITTVYNERANIRRLLESLAAQTRRPDEIVICDGGSSDGTPALIRAFVAEHAADLPPVLLLVEPGANISRGRNVAIAAAAGPIIAATDAGVRLDPDWLAQLVAPWTRDPDTLAVAGFFLPDAADVFTVAMAATVLPLPADIDPDTFLPSSRSVAFTKTAWADAGGYPEWLDYCEDLLFDFAVNAQRPGQPSAFVYAPDARVYFQPRTSLRSFWTQYYRYARGDGKADLWRKRHAVRYATYCVALPALLGHAFFGFFARWLGWAGLLVGVWLYCRRPWQRLRTLGADLSAGQRLAAAALVPAIRVVGDVAKMAGYPVGVAWRRRHRQNPELRWRERLGETRQFKTED
;
A
#
# COMPACT_ATOMS: atom_id res chain seq x y z
N MET A 1 4.60 22.49 16.82
CA MET A 1 5.11 21.27 16.10
C MET A 1 5.06 21.59 14.62
N HIS A 2 6.20 21.63 13.94
CA HIS A 2 6.31 21.91 12.51
C HIS A 2 6.23 20.60 11.72
N VAL A 3 5.31 20.51 10.75
CA VAL A 3 4.99 19.28 9.99
C VAL A 3 5.06 19.58 8.49
N SER A 4 5.92 18.86 7.80
CA SER A 4 6.01 18.89 6.35
C SER A 4 5.19 17.75 5.74
N VAL A 5 4.26 18.07 4.85
CA VAL A 5 3.59 17.05 4.04
C VAL A 5 4.41 16.80 2.79
N ILE A 6 4.74 15.53 2.52
CA ILE A 6 5.46 15.15 1.30
C ILE A 6 4.61 14.27 0.39
N THR A 7 4.77 14.44 -0.92
CA THR A 7 4.23 13.53 -1.93
C THR A 7 5.14 13.43 -3.14
N THR A 8 5.06 12.30 -3.85
CA THR A 8 5.75 12.10 -5.13
C THR A 8 4.73 11.98 -6.24
N VAL A 9 5.06 12.54 -7.41
CA VAL A 9 4.18 12.51 -8.58
C VAL A 9 4.95 12.05 -9.82
N TYR A 10 4.27 11.29 -10.68
CA TYR A 10 4.74 10.96 -12.02
C TYR A 10 3.57 10.70 -12.96
N ASN A 11 3.29 11.62 -13.88
CA ASN A 11 2.16 11.59 -14.80
C ASN A 11 0.80 11.46 -14.06
N GLU A 12 0.56 12.36 -13.10
CA GLU A 12 -0.63 12.38 -12.23
C GLU A 12 -1.58 13.55 -12.54
N ARG A 13 -1.53 14.11 -13.75
CA ARG A 13 -2.38 15.24 -14.14
C ARG A 13 -3.87 15.02 -13.86
N ALA A 14 -4.34 13.78 -13.99
CA ALA A 14 -5.75 13.44 -13.76
C ALA A 14 -6.14 13.45 -12.27
N ASN A 15 -5.21 13.23 -11.37
CA ASN A 15 -5.49 12.97 -9.95
C ASN A 15 -4.97 14.06 -9.00
N ILE A 16 -3.88 14.74 -9.38
CA ILE A 16 -3.14 15.64 -8.48
C ILE A 16 -4.01 16.78 -7.95
N ARG A 17 -4.94 17.33 -8.75
CA ARG A 17 -5.84 18.40 -8.31
C ARG A 17 -6.64 17.97 -7.07
N ARG A 18 -7.17 16.76 -7.06
CA ARG A 18 -7.96 16.21 -5.95
C ARG A 18 -7.16 16.14 -4.64
N LEU A 19 -5.87 15.77 -4.73
CA LEU A 19 -4.97 15.79 -3.56
C LEU A 19 -4.76 17.23 -3.08
N LEU A 20 -4.43 18.16 -3.97
CA LEU A 20 -4.17 19.57 -3.62
C LEU A 20 -5.39 20.24 -2.98
N GLU A 21 -6.60 20.00 -3.51
CA GLU A 21 -7.86 20.47 -2.94
C GLU A 21 -8.06 19.90 -1.52
N SER A 22 -7.78 18.61 -1.31
CA SER A 22 -7.91 18.01 0.02
C SER A 22 -6.83 18.48 1.02
N LEU A 23 -5.67 18.89 0.54
CA LEU A 23 -4.63 19.54 1.37
C LEU A 23 -5.02 20.96 1.78
N ALA A 24 -5.61 21.72 0.87
CA ALA A 24 -6.13 23.05 1.18
C ALA A 24 -7.28 23.02 2.20
N ALA A 25 -8.08 21.94 2.19
CA ALA A 25 -9.22 21.76 3.07
C ALA A 25 -8.89 21.13 4.45
N GLN A 26 -7.61 20.95 4.80
CA GLN A 26 -7.23 20.36 6.08
C GLN A 26 -7.57 21.28 7.26
N THR A 27 -8.23 20.72 8.30
CA THR A 27 -8.53 21.45 9.56
C THR A 27 -7.25 21.86 10.29
N ARG A 28 -6.23 20.98 10.29
CA ARG A 28 -4.85 21.32 10.62
C ARG A 28 -4.07 21.51 9.32
N ARG A 29 -3.76 22.74 8.97
CA ARG A 29 -2.91 23.02 7.79
C ARG A 29 -1.50 22.50 8.03
N PRO A 30 -0.84 21.89 7.03
CA PRO A 30 0.59 21.60 7.11
C PRO A 30 1.37 22.93 7.16
N ASP A 31 2.58 22.87 7.70
CA ASP A 31 3.44 24.05 7.75
C ASP A 31 4.15 24.29 6.41
N GLU A 32 4.34 23.22 5.63
CA GLU A 32 4.79 23.24 4.23
C GLU A 32 4.33 21.99 3.50
N ILE A 33 4.33 22.05 2.16
CA ILE A 33 4.11 20.91 1.27
C ILE A 33 5.32 20.78 0.36
N VAL A 34 5.93 19.60 0.31
CA VAL A 34 7.04 19.31 -0.61
C VAL A 34 6.63 18.24 -1.61
N ILE A 35 6.60 18.59 -2.88
CA ILE A 35 6.22 17.71 -3.97
C ILE A 35 7.45 17.39 -4.81
N CYS A 36 7.76 16.11 -5.00
CA CYS A 36 8.81 15.69 -5.91
C CYS A 36 8.21 15.06 -7.16
N ASP A 37 8.42 15.70 -8.31
CA ASP A 37 8.01 15.20 -9.63
C ASP A 37 9.14 14.39 -10.26
N GLY A 38 8.84 13.14 -10.64
CA GLY A 38 9.78 12.20 -11.25
C GLY A 38 10.11 12.47 -12.72
N GLY A 39 9.78 13.67 -13.25
CA GLY A 39 9.96 14.02 -14.65
C GLY A 39 8.70 13.77 -15.48
N SER A 40 7.53 14.18 -15.00
CA SER A 40 6.25 14.06 -15.71
C SER A 40 6.24 14.76 -17.04
N SER A 41 5.64 14.12 -18.05
CA SER A 41 5.50 14.64 -19.42
C SER A 41 4.05 15.02 -19.78
N ASP A 42 3.09 14.77 -18.90
CA ASP A 42 1.65 14.98 -19.12
C ASP A 42 1.14 16.36 -18.70
N GLY A 43 2.04 17.25 -18.23
CA GLY A 43 1.70 18.58 -17.74
C GLY A 43 1.38 18.65 -16.23
N THR A 44 1.63 17.57 -15.46
CA THR A 44 1.46 17.55 -13.99
C THR A 44 2.14 18.74 -13.31
N PRO A 45 3.45 19.08 -13.55
CA PRO A 45 4.10 20.19 -12.88
C PRO A 45 3.48 21.56 -13.19
N ALA A 46 2.99 21.75 -14.42
CA ALA A 46 2.32 22.98 -14.81
C ALA A 46 0.99 23.16 -14.07
N LEU A 47 0.22 22.08 -13.92
CA LEU A 47 -1.03 22.08 -13.16
C LEU A 47 -0.79 22.38 -11.68
N ILE A 48 0.25 21.79 -11.07
CA ILE A 48 0.61 22.07 -9.67
C ILE A 48 0.92 23.54 -9.48
N ARG A 49 1.79 24.13 -10.33
CA ARG A 49 2.15 25.57 -10.24
C ARG A 49 0.92 26.47 -10.41
N ALA A 50 0.04 26.16 -11.37
CA ALA A 50 -1.18 26.93 -11.59
C ALA A 50 -2.10 26.88 -10.38
N PHE A 51 -2.31 25.67 -9.82
CA PHE A 51 -3.15 25.47 -8.62
C PHE A 51 -2.58 26.24 -7.41
N VAL A 52 -1.27 26.16 -7.17
CA VAL A 52 -0.62 26.85 -6.05
C VAL A 52 -0.75 28.38 -6.20
N ALA A 53 -0.61 28.91 -7.42
CA ALA A 53 -0.79 30.35 -7.67
C ALA A 53 -2.25 30.79 -7.45
N GLU A 54 -3.22 30.00 -7.88
CA GLU A 54 -4.67 30.24 -7.71
C GLU A 54 -5.10 30.21 -6.22
N HIS A 55 -4.48 29.33 -5.41
CA HIS A 55 -4.85 29.07 -4.02
C HIS A 55 -3.78 29.53 -3.01
N ALA A 56 -2.98 30.54 -3.36
CA ALA A 56 -1.87 30.99 -2.52
C ALA A 56 -2.28 31.47 -1.11
N ALA A 57 -3.53 31.91 -0.93
CA ALA A 57 -4.07 32.30 0.38
C ALA A 57 -4.47 31.10 1.27
N ASP A 58 -4.77 29.96 0.65
CA ASP A 58 -5.33 28.79 1.33
C ASP A 58 -4.29 27.70 1.57
N LEU A 59 -3.21 27.68 0.79
CA LEU A 59 -2.12 26.73 0.90
C LEU A 59 -0.96 27.28 1.74
N PRO A 60 -0.25 26.42 2.49
CA PRO A 60 1.05 26.77 3.06
C PRO A 60 2.08 26.90 1.92
N PRO A 61 3.35 27.28 2.23
CA PRO A 61 4.44 27.22 1.26
C PRO A 61 4.50 25.86 0.56
N VAL A 62 4.53 25.85 -0.78
CA VAL A 62 4.61 24.63 -1.60
C VAL A 62 5.93 24.64 -2.35
N LEU A 63 6.78 23.65 -2.10
CA LEU A 63 8.02 23.41 -2.82
C LEU A 63 7.80 22.28 -3.84
N LEU A 64 7.91 22.62 -5.13
CA LEU A 64 7.87 21.65 -6.21
C LEU A 64 9.28 21.40 -6.73
N LEU A 65 9.78 20.20 -6.48
CA LEU A 65 11.07 19.70 -6.99
C LEU A 65 10.82 18.86 -8.24
N VAL A 66 11.74 18.88 -9.18
CA VAL A 66 11.70 18.01 -10.37
C VAL A 66 12.99 17.19 -10.38
N GLU A 67 12.85 15.87 -10.26
CA GLU A 67 13.96 14.90 -10.25
C GLU A 67 13.72 13.87 -11.37
N PRO A 68 14.16 14.19 -12.62
CA PRO A 68 13.88 13.34 -13.77
C PRO A 68 14.41 11.91 -13.60
N GLY A 69 13.55 10.91 -13.83
CA GLY A 69 13.90 9.51 -13.71
C GLY A 69 13.86 8.97 -12.27
N ALA A 70 13.48 9.78 -11.28
CA ALA A 70 13.29 9.30 -9.92
C ALA A 70 12.16 8.27 -9.86
N ASN A 71 12.44 7.12 -9.24
CA ASN A 71 11.39 6.22 -8.80
C ASN A 71 10.72 6.76 -7.51
N ILE A 72 9.71 6.06 -7.02
CA ILE A 72 8.94 6.51 -5.86
C ILE A 72 9.81 6.66 -4.59
N SER A 73 10.77 5.76 -4.36
CA SER A 73 11.70 5.81 -3.22
C SER A 73 12.59 7.04 -3.28
N ARG A 74 13.24 7.27 -4.43
CA ARG A 74 14.11 8.44 -4.63
C ARG A 74 13.31 9.73 -4.54
N GLY A 75 12.14 9.79 -5.15
CA GLY A 75 11.26 10.95 -5.06
C GLY A 75 10.89 11.30 -3.62
N ARG A 76 10.53 10.29 -2.79
CA ARG A 76 10.26 10.50 -1.36
C ARG A 76 11.52 10.96 -0.62
N ASN A 77 12.66 10.31 -0.83
CA ASN A 77 13.91 10.71 -0.17
C ASN A 77 14.30 12.15 -0.51
N VAL A 78 14.18 12.55 -1.77
CA VAL A 78 14.45 13.95 -2.20
C VAL A 78 13.48 14.93 -1.53
N ALA A 79 12.18 14.62 -1.48
CA ALA A 79 11.20 15.46 -0.83
C ALA A 79 11.44 15.58 0.69
N ILE A 80 11.76 14.46 1.37
CA ILE A 80 12.03 14.45 2.82
C ILE A 80 13.33 15.21 3.12
N ALA A 81 14.37 15.03 2.33
CA ALA A 81 15.63 15.75 2.52
C ALA A 81 15.43 17.29 2.43
N ALA A 82 14.59 17.74 1.49
CA ALA A 82 14.28 19.17 1.28
C ALA A 82 13.29 19.74 2.31
N ALA A 83 12.50 18.89 2.98
CA ALA A 83 11.53 19.32 3.98
C ALA A 83 12.22 19.96 5.19
N ALA A 84 11.69 21.07 5.68
CA ALA A 84 12.22 21.79 6.85
C ALA A 84 11.71 21.24 8.19
N GLY A 85 10.51 20.63 8.20
CA GLY A 85 9.87 20.14 9.43
C GLY A 85 10.55 18.90 10.02
N PRO A 86 10.61 18.78 11.35
CA PRO A 86 11.11 17.59 12.03
C PRO A 86 10.13 16.39 11.93
N ILE A 87 8.86 16.64 11.61
CA ILE A 87 7.85 15.60 11.38
C ILE A 87 7.47 15.63 9.90
N ILE A 88 7.54 14.47 9.29
CA ILE A 88 7.18 14.22 7.89
C ILE A 88 5.86 13.47 7.86
N ALA A 89 4.86 14.00 7.17
CA ALA A 89 3.63 13.29 6.84
C ALA A 89 3.65 12.94 5.35
N ALA A 90 3.65 11.66 5.02
CA ALA A 90 3.70 11.18 3.64
C ALA A 90 2.31 10.77 3.15
N THR A 91 2.04 11.12 1.88
CA THR A 91 0.84 10.71 1.15
C THR A 91 1.13 10.50 -0.33
N ASP A 92 0.23 9.83 -1.05
CA ASP A 92 0.36 9.56 -2.50
C ASP A 92 -0.54 10.53 -3.31
N ALA A 93 -0.14 10.86 -4.53
CA ALA A 93 -0.89 11.76 -5.42
C ALA A 93 -2.29 11.26 -5.81
N GLY A 94 -2.51 9.94 -5.79
CA GLY A 94 -3.75 9.30 -6.20
C GLY A 94 -4.82 9.17 -5.10
N VAL A 95 -4.66 9.84 -3.96
CA VAL A 95 -5.62 9.78 -2.85
C VAL A 95 -6.36 11.11 -2.65
N ARG A 96 -7.45 11.06 -1.91
CA ARG A 96 -8.12 12.21 -1.29
C ARG A 96 -7.97 12.06 0.23
N LEU A 97 -7.52 13.10 0.89
CA LEU A 97 -7.38 13.13 2.34
C LEU A 97 -8.73 13.42 3.00
N ASP A 98 -8.97 12.83 4.17
CA ASP A 98 -10.02 13.26 5.07
C ASP A 98 -9.71 14.68 5.57
N PRO A 99 -10.69 15.57 5.80
CA PRO A 99 -10.44 16.92 6.31
C PRO A 99 -9.62 16.95 7.61
N ASP A 100 -9.76 15.95 8.47
CA ASP A 100 -9.03 15.84 9.73
C ASP A 100 -7.78 14.95 9.64
N TRP A 101 -7.40 14.51 8.43
CA TRP A 101 -6.32 13.56 8.25
C TRP A 101 -5.01 13.97 8.95
N LEU A 102 -4.55 15.20 8.71
CA LEU A 102 -3.26 15.64 9.29
C LEU A 102 -3.39 15.85 10.80
N ALA A 103 -4.52 16.37 11.29
CA ALA A 103 -4.77 16.52 12.72
C ALA A 103 -4.69 15.18 13.45
N GLN A 104 -5.37 14.15 12.91
CA GLN A 104 -5.38 12.81 13.47
C GLN A 104 -4.02 12.11 13.37
N LEU A 105 -3.32 12.31 12.24
CA LEU A 105 -2.02 11.69 12.01
C LEU A 105 -0.94 12.20 12.96
N VAL A 106 -1.01 13.47 13.37
CA VAL A 106 -0.03 14.07 14.26
C VAL A 106 -0.43 14.11 15.74
N ALA A 107 -1.68 13.76 16.06
CA ALA A 107 -2.20 13.74 17.43
C ALA A 107 -1.38 12.87 18.41
N PRO A 108 -0.79 11.73 18.03
CA PRO A 108 0.05 10.96 18.95
C PRO A 108 1.21 11.74 19.54
N TRP A 109 1.87 12.62 18.79
CA TRP A 109 2.97 13.47 19.32
C TRP A 109 2.54 14.46 20.39
N THR A 110 1.27 14.83 20.48
CA THR A 110 0.77 15.69 21.56
C THR A 110 0.60 14.93 22.87
N ARG A 111 0.48 13.59 22.80
CA ARG A 111 0.33 12.70 23.97
C ARG A 111 1.68 12.14 24.41
N ASP A 112 2.52 11.80 23.45
CA ASP A 112 3.85 11.26 23.67
C ASP A 112 4.83 11.92 22.66
N PRO A 113 5.63 12.90 23.11
CA PRO A 113 6.63 13.57 22.27
C PRO A 113 7.71 12.64 21.71
N ASP A 114 7.94 11.47 22.34
CA ASP A 114 8.92 10.48 21.92
C ASP A 114 8.36 9.52 20.85
N THR A 115 7.13 9.74 20.36
CA THR A 115 6.54 9.01 19.24
C THR A 115 7.47 9.06 18.05
N LEU A 116 7.84 7.90 17.52
CA LEU A 116 8.75 7.78 16.37
C LEU A 116 8.03 7.88 15.05
N ALA A 117 6.92 7.15 14.93
CA ALA A 117 6.12 7.08 13.71
C ALA A 117 4.65 6.82 14.02
N VAL A 118 3.77 7.19 13.09
CA VAL A 118 2.32 7.03 13.18
C VAL A 118 1.80 6.42 11.89
N ALA A 119 1.02 5.35 12.02
CA ALA A 119 0.36 4.65 10.94
C ALA A 119 -1.09 5.13 10.82
N GLY A 120 -1.42 5.91 9.80
CA GLY A 120 -2.79 6.19 9.42
C GLY A 120 -3.43 5.05 8.64
N PHE A 121 -4.62 5.27 8.11
CA PHE A 121 -5.38 4.26 7.40
C PHE A 121 -5.90 4.75 6.05
N PHE A 122 -6.18 3.80 5.15
CA PHE A 122 -6.78 4.11 3.86
C PHE A 122 -8.08 3.33 3.64
N LEU A 123 -9.09 4.03 3.14
CA LEU A 123 -10.39 3.47 2.80
C LEU A 123 -10.58 3.48 1.27
N PRO A 124 -11.38 2.54 0.74
CA PRO A 124 -11.71 2.57 -0.68
C PRO A 124 -12.64 3.73 -1.01
N ASP A 125 -12.35 4.43 -2.10
CA ASP A 125 -13.26 5.34 -2.78
C ASP A 125 -13.84 4.62 -3.99
N ALA A 126 -14.79 3.73 -3.72
CA ALA A 126 -15.39 2.83 -4.69
C ALA A 126 -16.84 3.26 -4.98
N ALA A 127 -17.16 3.52 -6.26
CA ALA A 127 -18.45 4.06 -6.65
C ALA A 127 -19.34 3.07 -7.43
N ASP A 128 -18.78 2.00 -7.96
CA ASP A 128 -19.50 1.04 -8.80
C ASP A 128 -19.28 -0.41 -8.31
N VAL A 129 -20.09 -1.33 -8.87
CA VAL A 129 -20.07 -2.76 -8.49
C VAL A 129 -18.69 -3.40 -8.61
N PHE A 130 -17.92 -3.06 -9.66
CA PHE A 130 -16.61 -3.65 -9.89
C PHE A 130 -15.59 -3.12 -8.89
N THR A 131 -15.55 -1.81 -8.67
CA THR A 131 -14.62 -1.16 -7.73
C THR A 131 -14.92 -1.53 -6.29
N VAL A 132 -16.20 -1.73 -5.90
CA VAL A 132 -16.61 -2.26 -4.59
C VAL A 132 -16.15 -3.72 -4.43
N ALA A 133 -16.36 -4.58 -5.45
CA ALA A 133 -15.86 -5.96 -5.43
C ALA A 133 -14.33 -6.02 -5.34
N MET A 134 -13.64 -5.12 -6.07
CA MET A 134 -12.19 -4.97 -6.02
C MET A 134 -11.73 -4.57 -4.61
N ALA A 135 -12.33 -3.52 -4.04
CA ALA A 135 -12.03 -3.06 -2.68
C ALA A 135 -12.20 -4.18 -1.65
N ALA A 136 -13.37 -4.84 -1.65
CA ALA A 136 -13.64 -5.95 -0.74
C ALA A 136 -12.64 -7.10 -0.86
N THR A 137 -12.10 -7.29 -2.08
CA THR A 137 -11.14 -8.37 -2.35
C THR A 137 -9.74 -8.04 -1.84
N VAL A 138 -9.28 -6.79 -1.95
CA VAL A 138 -7.86 -6.47 -1.79
C VAL A 138 -7.54 -5.53 -0.64
N LEU A 139 -8.51 -4.76 -0.13
CA LEU A 139 -8.27 -3.81 0.94
C LEU A 139 -8.77 -4.36 2.28
N PRO A 140 -8.01 -4.19 3.37
CA PRO A 140 -8.49 -4.50 4.70
C PRO A 140 -9.53 -3.46 5.15
N LEU A 141 -10.40 -3.84 6.08
CA LEU A 141 -11.20 -2.91 6.87
C LEU A 141 -10.46 -2.59 8.18
N PRO A 142 -10.80 -1.48 8.87
CA PRO A 142 -10.22 -1.18 10.18
C PRO A 142 -10.34 -2.34 11.18
N ALA A 143 -11.45 -3.08 11.13
CA ALA A 143 -11.67 -4.27 11.99
C ALA A 143 -10.77 -5.48 11.65
N ASP A 144 -10.09 -5.47 10.50
CA ASP A 144 -9.14 -6.54 10.13
C ASP A 144 -7.71 -6.25 10.65
N ILE A 145 -7.48 -5.06 11.24
CA ILE A 145 -6.15 -4.60 11.63
C ILE A 145 -5.85 -4.99 13.07
N ASP A 146 -4.69 -5.56 13.25
CA ASP A 146 -4.03 -5.70 14.55
C ASP A 146 -3.02 -4.53 14.67
N PRO A 147 -3.23 -3.58 15.59
CA PRO A 147 -2.36 -2.40 15.75
C PRO A 147 -0.89 -2.75 16.02
N ASP A 148 -0.64 -3.86 16.71
CA ASP A 148 0.70 -4.28 17.12
C ASP A 148 1.56 -4.80 15.95
N THR A 149 0.91 -5.21 14.86
CA THR A 149 1.57 -5.79 13.69
C THR A 149 1.30 -5.04 12.40
N PHE A 150 0.51 -3.96 12.46
CA PHE A 150 0.15 -3.19 11.28
C PHE A 150 1.35 -2.44 10.70
N LEU A 151 1.62 -2.65 9.43
CA LEU A 151 2.59 -1.90 8.64
C LEU A 151 1.82 -0.89 7.77
N PRO A 152 2.08 0.41 7.92
CA PRO A 152 1.37 1.42 7.16
C PRO A 152 1.72 1.38 5.67
N SER A 153 0.85 1.93 4.85
CA SER A 153 1.22 2.35 3.51
C SER A 153 1.62 3.81 3.53
N SER A 154 2.59 4.19 2.73
CA SER A 154 2.99 5.59 2.56
C SER A 154 1.90 6.51 2.00
N ARG A 155 0.66 6.00 1.84
CA ARG A 155 -0.53 6.83 1.58
C ARG A 155 -0.97 7.63 2.79
N SER A 156 -0.74 7.09 3.99
CA SER A 156 -1.09 7.73 5.26
C SER A 156 -0.12 7.27 6.35
N VAL A 157 1.00 7.94 6.45
CA VAL A 157 2.03 7.65 7.46
C VAL A 157 2.72 8.95 7.85
N ALA A 158 3.09 9.08 9.13
CA ALA A 158 3.99 10.14 9.56
C ALA A 158 5.12 9.57 10.41
N PHE A 159 6.26 10.22 10.38
CA PHE A 159 7.45 9.83 11.13
C PHE A 159 8.34 11.03 11.39
N THR A 160 9.22 10.92 12.39
CA THR A 160 10.23 11.96 12.59
C THR A 160 11.27 11.89 11.48
N LYS A 161 11.79 13.05 11.07
CA LYS A 161 12.86 13.11 10.06
C LYS A 161 14.12 12.36 10.50
N THR A 162 14.37 12.30 11.80
CA THR A 162 15.43 11.46 12.39
C THR A 162 15.16 9.98 12.19
N ALA A 163 13.93 9.49 12.42
CA ALA A 163 13.58 8.10 12.17
C ALA A 163 13.80 7.68 10.71
N TRP A 164 13.49 8.57 9.76
CA TRP A 164 13.80 8.35 8.35
C TRP A 164 15.30 8.27 8.08
N ALA A 165 16.08 9.18 8.67
CA ALA A 165 17.54 9.18 8.50
C ALA A 165 18.19 7.94 9.09
N ASP A 166 17.77 7.54 10.31
CA ASP A 166 18.28 6.36 11.02
C ASP A 166 17.85 5.05 10.31
N ALA A 167 16.70 5.04 9.64
CA ALA A 167 16.27 3.94 8.77
C ALA A 167 17.10 3.82 7.49
N GLY A 168 17.88 4.85 7.14
CA GLY A 168 18.61 4.93 5.87
C GLY A 168 17.74 5.35 4.69
N GLY A 169 16.57 5.92 4.94
CA GLY A 169 15.62 6.36 3.93
C GLY A 169 14.82 5.22 3.27
N TYR A 170 14.04 5.59 2.27
CA TYR A 170 13.38 4.59 1.41
C TYR A 170 14.38 3.92 0.47
N PRO A 171 14.30 2.58 0.26
CA PRO A 171 15.26 1.85 -0.57
C PRO A 171 15.11 2.18 -2.06
N GLU A 172 16.04 2.95 -2.63
CA GLU A 172 15.95 3.46 -4.02
C GLU A 172 16.10 2.37 -5.10
N TRP A 173 16.60 1.19 -4.73
CA TRP A 173 16.66 0.04 -5.62
C TRP A 173 15.33 -0.70 -5.81
N LEU A 174 14.28 -0.32 -5.04
CA LEU A 174 12.92 -0.85 -5.15
C LEU A 174 11.98 0.14 -5.83
N ASP A 175 11.19 -0.37 -6.77
CA ASP A 175 10.11 0.36 -7.43
C ASP A 175 8.75 0.10 -6.75
N TYR A 176 8.65 -1.01 -5.98
CA TYR A 176 7.45 -1.49 -5.27
C TYR A 176 7.87 -2.23 -4.01
N CYS A 177 7.03 -2.20 -2.98
CA CYS A 177 7.29 -2.74 -1.63
C CYS A 177 8.40 -2.00 -0.88
N GLU A 178 8.72 -0.79 -1.31
CA GLU A 178 9.69 0.10 -0.69
C GLU A 178 9.24 0.56 0.70
N ASP A 179 7.93 0.77 0.86
CA ASP A 179 7.29 1.13 2.13
C ASP A 179 7.50 0.05 3.18
N LEU A 180 7.31 -1.23 2.84
CA LEU A 180 7.53 -2.33 3.77
C LEU A 180 8.96 -2.39 4.32
N LEU A 181 9.97 -2.20 3.46
CA LEU A 181 11.36 -2.21 3.92
C LEU A 181 11.68 -1.00 4.81
N PHE A 182 11.12 0.15 4.48
CA PHE A 182 11.22 1.34 5.31
C PHE A 182 10.55 1.11 6.68
N ASP A 183 9.34 0.54 6.69
CA ASP A 183 8.62 0.23 7.92
C ASP A 183 9.40 -0.74 8.81
N PHE A 184 10.02 -1.77 8.23
CA PHE A 184 10.88 -2.68 8.99
C PHE A 184 12.09 -1.97 9.58
N ALA A 185 12.69 -1.04 8.83
CA ALA A 185 13.84 -0.28 9.33
C ALA A 185 13.45 0.69 10.46
N VAL A 186 12.26 1.30 10.37
CA VAL A 186 11.71 2.13 11.47
C VAL A 186 11.39 1.28 12.69
N ASN A 187 10.78 0.12 12.51
CA ASN A 187 10.46 -0.80 13.61
C ASN A 187 11.72 -1.34 14.31
N ALA A 188 12.81 -1.53 13.59
CA ALA A 188 14.08 -1.98 14.17
C ALA A 188 14.68 -0.96 15.15
N GLN A 189 14.25 0.32 15.10
CA GLN A 189 14.70 1.36 16.04
C GLN A 189 14.04 1.26 17.43
N ARG A 190 12.99 0.43 17.57
CA ARG A 190 12.29 0.17 18.86
C ARG A 190 12.32 -1.32 19.21
N PRO A 191 13.50 -1.90 19.47
CA PRO A 191 13.62 -3.31 19.80
C PRO A 191 12.85 -3.60 21.09
N GLY A 192 12.08 -4.68 21.08
CA GLY A 192 11.26 -5.10 22.24
C GLY A 192 9.84 -4.53 22.26
N GLN A 193 9.52 -3.52 21.47
CA GLN A 193 8.14 -3.06 21.26
C GLN A 193 7.45 -3.86 20.16
N PRO A 194 6.12 -4.04 20.21
CA PRO A 194 5.38 -4.74 19.14
C PRO A 194 5.43 -3.95 17.82
N SER A 195 5.37 -2.62 17.87
CA SER A 195 5.52 -1.73 16.71
C SER A 195 6.14 -0.40 17.14
N ALA A 196 6.93 0.22 16.27
CA ALA A 196 7.38 1.61 16.40
C ALA A 196 6.33 2.61 15.88
N PHE A 197 5.28 2.10 15.22
CA PHE A 197 4.19 2.91 14.70
C PHE A 197 3.01 2.93 15.67
N VAL A 198 2.57 4.11 16.07
CA VAL A 198 1.29 4.30 16.75
C VAL A 198 0.17 4.25 15.72
N TYR A 199 -0.79 3.34 15.88
CA TYR A 199 -1.91 3.21 14.95
C TYR A 199 -2.95 4.31 15.16
N ALA A 200 -3.21 5.10 14.12
CA ALA A 200 -4.17 6.21 14.08
C ALA A 200 -5.24 5.95 13.00
N PRO A 201 -6.25 5.10 13.28
CA PRO A 201 -7.26 4.67 12.29
C PRO A 201 -8.10 5.82 11.73
N ASP A 202 -8.17 6.95 12.42
CA ASP A 202 -8.93 8.13 11.99
C ASP A 202 -8.13 9.08 11.10
N ALA A 203 -6.82 8.88 10.96
CA ALA A 203 -6.00 9.55 9.95
C ALA A 203 -6.25 8.89 8.58
N ARG A 204 -7.41 9.19 7.99
CA ARG A 204 -7.96 8.47 6.83
C ARG A 204 -7.61 9.14 5.52
N VAL A 205 -7.27 8.32 4.53
CA VAL A 205 -7.21 8.72 3.13
C VAL A 205 -8.11 7.83 2.30
N TYR A 206 -8.65 8.36 1.20
CA TYR A 206 -9.54 7.65 0.30
C TYR A 206 -8.80 7.33 -0.98
N PHE A 207 -8.69 6.04 -1.26
CA PHE A 207 -7.95 5.49 -2.39
C PHE A 207 -8.89 4.86 -3.41
N GLN A 208 -8.72 5.20 -4.70
CA GLN A 208 -9.50 4.57 -5.76
C GLN A 208 -8.96 3.18 -6.10
N PRO A 209 -9.77 2.11 -5.94
CA PRO A 209 -9.40 0.79 -6.41
C PRO A 209 -9.20 0.78 -7.93
N ARG A 210 -8.45 -0.20 -8.45
CA ARG A 210 -8.30 -0.36 -9.90
C ARG A 210 -9.63 -0.63 -10.57
N THR A 211 -9.88 0.05 -11.69
CA THR A 211 -11.15 0.01 -12.43
C THR A 211 -11.20 -1.09 -13.49
N SER A 212 -10.13 -1.87 -13.65
CA SER A 212 -10.09 -2.98 -14.61
C SER A 212 -9.19 -4.12 -14.14
N LEU A 213 -9.49 -5.36 -14.58
CA LEU A 213 -8.64 -6.52 -14.31
C LEU A 213 -7.24 -6.37 -14.92
N ARG A 214 -7.10 -5.66 -16.04
CA ARG A 214 -5.79 -5.42 -16.69
C ARG A 214 -4.89 -4.53 -15.81
N SER A 215 -5.41 -3.40 -15.33
CA SER A 215 -4.64 -2.50 -14.46
C SER A 215 -4.34 -3.15 -13.11
N PHE A 216 -5.27 -3.96 -12.61
CA PHE A 216 -5.10 -4.77 -11.41
C PHE A 216 -4.02 -5.84 -11.58
N TRP A 217 -4.03 -6.60 -12.67
CA TRP A 217 -2.97 -7.55 -13.02
C TRP A 217 -1.60 -6.88 -13.02
N THR A 218 -1.47 -5.75 -13.72
CA THR A 218 -0.21 -5.00 -13.81
C THR A 218 0.31 -4.60 -12.43
N GLN A 219 -0.57 -4.10 -11.55
CA GLN A 219 -0.21 -3.70 -10.19
C GLN A 219 0.27 -4.90 -9.36
N TYR A 220 -0.47 -6.01 -9.38
CA TYR A 220 -0.17 -7.18 -8.56
C TYR A 220 1.04 -7.97 -9.07
N TYR A 221 1.27 -7.98 -10.38
CA TYR A 221 2.51 -8.45 -10.96
C TYR A 221 3.72 -7.66 -10.45
N ARG A 222 3.60 -6.33 -10.45
CA ARG A 222 4.67 -5.43 -9.99
C ARG A 222 4.93 -5.58 -8.49
N TYR A 223 3.90 -5.69 -7.67
CA TYR A 223 4.03 -5.94 -6.24
C TYR A 223 4.80 -7.26 -5.99
N ALA A 224 4.39 -8.36 -6.62
CA ALA A 224 5.08 -9.63 -6.44
C ALA A 224 6.51 -9.64 -7.01
N ARG A 225 6.77 -8.86 -8.06
CA ARG A 225 8.14 -8.61 -8.52
C ARG A 225 8.96 -7.90 -7.44
N GLY A 226 8.39 -6.91 -6.76
CA GLY A 226 8.97 -6.25 -5.60
C GLY A 226 9.23 -7.24 -4.46
N ASP A 227 8.24 -8.07 -4.10
CA ASP A 227 8.39 -9.15 -3.10
C ASP A 227 9.58 -10.05 -3.43
N GLY A 228 9.72 -10.47 -4.69
CA GLY A 228 10.82 -11.32 -5.16
C GLY A 228 12.19 -10.64 -5.12
N LYS A 229 12.25 -9.32 -5.46
CA LYS A 229 13.47 -8.52 -5.33
C LYS A 229 13.90 -8.41 -3.87
N ALA A 230 12.95 -8.09 -2.98
CA ALA A 230 13.19 -7.83 -1.57
C ALA A 230 13.20 -9.09 -0.68
N ASP A 231 12.94 -10.25 -1.26
CA ASP A 231 12.87 -11.52 -0.52
C ASP A 231 11.74 -11.60 0.51
N LEU A 232 10.59 -11.02 0.17
CA LEU A 232 9.42 -10.97 1.03
C LEU A 232 8.46 -12.14 0.78
N TRP A 233 7.71 -12.53 1.80
CA TRP A 233 6.53 -13.40 1.72
C TRP A 233 6.79 -14.79 1.09
N ARG A 234 7.96 -15.39 1.29
CA ARG A 234 8.34 -16.70 0.70
C ARG A 234 7.30 -17.78 0.93
N LYS A 235 6.81 -17.96 2.17
CA LYS A 235 5.79 -18.97 2.49
C LYS A 235 4.45 -18.68 1.81
N ARG A 236 4.02 -17.42 1.80
CA ARG A 236 2.77 -17.02 1.12
C ARG A 236 2.83 -17.31 -0.38
N HIS A 237 3.98 -17.05 -1.02
CA HIS A 237 4.19 -17.40 -2.43
C HIS A 237 4.24 -18.92 -2.63
N ALA A 238 4.94 -19.66 -1.78
CA ALA A 238 5.01 -21.14 -1.86
C ALA A 238 3.62 -21.78 -1.70
N VAL A 239 2.82 -21.34 -0.72
CA VAL A 239 1.44 -21.80 -0.53
C VAL A 239 0.59 -21.51 -1.78
N ARG A 240 0.75 -20.35 -2.41
CA ARG A 240 0.04 -20.02 -3.65
C ARG A 240 0.41 -20.97 -4.78
N TYR A 241 1.68 -21.25 -5.02
CA TYR A 241 2.11 -22.21 -6.02
C TYR A 241 1.60 -23.64 -5.69
N ALA A 242 1.69 -24.07 -4.44
CA ALA A 242 1.17 -25.37 -4.02
C ALA A 242 -0.35 -25.47 -4.26
N THR A 243 -1.10 -24.39 -3.97
CA THR A 243 -2.55 -24.35 -4.20
C THR A 243 -2.87 -24.47 -5.70
N TYR A 244 -2.28 -23.65 -6.55
CA TYR A 244 -2.65 -23.58 -7.97
C TYR A 244 -2.02 -24.67 -8.83
N CYS A 245 -0.82 -25.14 -8.50
CA CYS A 245 -0.10 -26.14 -9.31
C CYS A 245 -0.26 -27.57 -8.80
N VAL A 246 -0.70 -27.78 -7.55
CA VAL A 246 -0.83 -29.10 -6.97
C VAL A 246 -2.25 -29.35 -6.44
N ALA A 247 -2.72 -28.60 -5.45
CA ALA A 247 -3.98 -28.89 -4.77
C ALA A 247 -5.19 -28.73 -5.70
N LEU A 248 -5.26 -27.64 -6.45
CA LEU A 248 -6.38 -27.40 -7.39
C LEU A 248 -6.43 -28.44 -8.52
N PRO A 249 -5.33 -28.76 -9.24
CA PRO A 249 -5.33 -29.83 -10.22
C PRO A 249 -5.69 -31.19 -9.65
N ALA A 250 -5.19 -31.53 -8.45
CA ALA A 250 -5.52 -32.78 -7.77
C ALA A 250 -7.01 -32.88 -7.42
N LEU A 251 -7.61 -31.81 -6.87
CA LEU A 251 -9.04 -31.77 -6.58
C LEU A 251 -9.90 -31.84 -7.85
N LEU A 252 -9.52 -31.13 -8.92
CA LEU A 252 -10.18 -31.21 -10.21
C LEU A 252 -10.07 -32.61 -10.80
N GLY A 253 -8.86 -33.18 -10.82
CA GLY A 253 -8.64 -34.56 -11.27
C GLY A 253 -9.51 -35.56 -10.50
N HIS A 254 -9.57 -35.45 -9.18
CA HIS A 254 -10.42 -36.31 -8.35
C HIS A 254 -11.92 -36.08 -8.61
N ALA A 255 -12.36 -34.83 -8.75
CA ALA A 255 -13.76 -34.51 -9.01
C ALA A 255 -14.26 -35.03 -10.36
N PHE A 256 -13.42 -35.01 -11.41
CA PHE A 256 -13.81 -35.42 -12.76
C PHE A 256 -13.51 -36.90 -13.04
N PHE A 257 -12.36 -37.41 -12.58
CA PHE A 257 -11.83 -38.73 -12.95
C PHE A 257 -11.72 -39.73 -11.79
N GLY A 258 -12.01 -39.33 -10.54
CA GLY A 258 -11.96 -40.20 -9.37
C GLY A 258 -12.91 -41.38 -9.52
N PHE A 259 -12.38 -42.59 -9.31
CA PHE A 259 -13.18 -43.83 -9.42
C PHE A 259 -14.16 -43.98 -8.25
N PHE A 260 -13.70 -43.63 -7.03
CA PHE A 260 -14.51 -43.64 -5.81
C PHE A 260 -14.73 -42.21 -5.28
N ALA A 261 -15.96 -41.95 -4.80
CA ALA A 261 -16.29 -40.75 -4.05
C ALA A 261 -15.93 -39.42 -4.75
N ARG A 262 -16.19 -39.28 -6.08
CA ARG A 262 -16.01 -38.02 -6.84
C ARG A 262 -16.64 -36.83 -6.14
N TRP A 263 -17.70 -37.04 -5.37
CA TRP A 263 -18.35 -35.98 -4.60
C TRP A 263 -17.40 -35.34 -3.57
N LEU A 264 -16.38 -36.07 -3.06
CA LEU A 264 -15.36 -35.49 -2.17
C LEU A 264 -14.50 -34.44 -2.91
N GLY A 265 -14.18 -34.67 -4.19
CA GLY A 265 -13.51 -33.67 -5.02
C GLY A 265 -14.33 -32.37 -5.19
N TRP A 266 -15.62 -32.52 -5.51
CA TRP A 266 -16.54 -31.37 -5.64
C TRP A 266 -16.77 -30.70 -4.29
N ALA A 267 -16.95 -31.44 -3.20
CA ALA A 267 -17.05 -30.86 -1.87
C ALA A 267 -15.79 -30.09 -1.47
N GLY A 268 -14.61 -30.65 -1.76
CA GLY A 268 -13.32 -30.00 -1.52
C GLY A 268 -13.18 -28.68 -2.32
N LEU A 269 -13.62 -28.67 -3.60
CA LEU A 269 -13.63 -27.46 -4.43
C LEU A 269 -14.57 -26.40 -3.85
N LEU A 270 -15.80 -26.77 -3.45
CA LEU A 270 -16.76 -25.83 -2.87
C LEU A 270 -16.25 -25.24 -1.56
N VAL A 271 -15.73 -26.09 -0.66
CA VAL A 271 -15.11 -25.64 0.60
C VAL A 271 -13.91 -24.75 0.31
N GLY A 272 -13.07 -25.12 -0.66
CA GLY A 272 -11.92 -24.33 -1.10
C GLY A 272 -12.32 -22.93 -1.57
N VAL A 273 -13.32 -22.83 -2.45
CA VAL A 273 -13.85 -21.54 -2.93
C VAL A 273 -14.41 -20.72 -1.78
N TRP A 274 -15.17 -21.34 -0.87
CA TRP A 274 -15.72 -20.66 0.30
C TRP A 274 -14.63 -20.12 1.21
N LEU A 275 -13.63 -20.93 1.58
CA LEU A 275 -12.49 -20.51 2.40
C LEU A 275 -11.70 -19.38 1.71
N TYR A 276 -11.52 -19.51 0.40
CA TYR A 276 -10.82 -18.55 -0.41
C TYR A 276 -11.51 -17.20 -0.49
N CYS A 277 -12.86 -17.16 -0.58
CA CYS A 277 -13.64 -15.94 -0.78
C CYS A 277 -14.30 -15.40 0.50
N ARG A 278 -14.28 -16.13 1.62
CA ARG A 278 -15.05 -15.77 2.83
C ARG A 278 -14.74 -14.37 3.36
N ARG A 279 -13.44 -14.00 3.45
CA ARG A 279 -13.05 -12.65 3.94
C ARG A 279 -13.49 -11.53 3.00
N PRO A 280 -13.23 -11.57 1.67
CA PRO A 280 -13.81 -10.63 0.73
C PRO A 280 -15.33 -10.53 0.81
N TRP A 281 -16.05 -11.64 0.91
CA TRP A 281 -17.51 -11.62 1.04
C TRP A 281 -17.99 -11.01 2.36
N GLN A 282 -17.23 -11.19 3.45
CA GLN A 282 -17.51 -10.51 4.72
C GLN A 282 -17.32 -8.99 4.58
N ARG A 283 -16.21 -8.55 4.00
CA ARG A 283 -15.95 -7.12 3.74
C ARG A 283 -16.97 -6.49 2.79
N LEU A 284 -17.45 -7.26 1.80
CA LEU A 284 -18.46 -6.81 0.87
C LEU A 284 -19.79 -6.46 1.56
N ARG A 285 -20.12 -7.06 2.70
CA ARG A 285 -21.31 -6.70 3.50
C ARG A 285 -21.24 -5.25 3.98
N THR A 286 -20.04 -4.79 4.37
CA THR A 286 -19.81 -3.42 4.83
C THR A 286 -19.65 -2.46 3.64
N LEU A 287 -18.74 -2.78 2.71
CA LEU A 287 -18.42 -1.90 1.59
C LEU A 287 -19.52 -1.81 0.55
N GLY A 288 -20.38 -2.79 0.46
CA GLY A 288 -21.52 -2.83 -0.46
C GLY A 288 -22.85 -2.50 0.21
N ALA A 289 -22.87 -1.82 1.36
CA ALA A 289 -24.09 -1.49 2.08
C ALA A 289 -25.09 -0.69 1.22
N ASP A 290 -24.56 0.24 0.41
CA ASP A 290 -25.37 1.12 -0.46
C ASP A 290 -25.75 0.46 -1.80
N LEU A 291 -25.24 -0.74 -2.09
CA LEU A 291 -25.59 -1.47 -3.29
C LEU A 291 -26.95 -2.16 -3.16
N SER A 292 -27.73 -2.22 -4.24
CA SER A 292 -28.93 -3.05 -4.32
C SER A 292 -28.59 -4.55 -4.16
N ALA A 293 -29.59 -5.37 -3.85
CA ALA A 293 -29.40 -6.82 -3.70
C ALA A 293 -28.78 -7.48 -4.95
N GLY A 294 -29.26 -7.07 -6.15
CA GLY A 294 -28.69 -7.55 -7.42
C GLY A 294 -27.26 -7.12 -7.64
N GLN A 295 -26.91 -5.88 -7.33
CA GLN A 295 -25.56 -5.37 -7.42
C GLN A 295 -24.60 -6.06 -6.43
N ARG A 296 -25.07 -6.32 -5.19
CA ARG A 296 -24.28 -7.09 -4.20
C ARG A 296 -24.00 -8.52 -4.67
N LEU A 297 -24.99 -9.17 -5.28
CA LEU A 297 -24.80 -10.51 -5.86
C LEU A 297 -23.79 -10.47 -7.00
N ALA A 298 -23.88 -9.48 -7.89
CA ALA A 298 -22.92 -9.28 -8.98
C ALA A 298 -21.50 -9.01 -8.44
N ALA A 299 -21.36 -8.14 -7.43
CA ALA A 299 -20.08 -7.90 -6.76
C ALA A 299 -19.51 -9.18 -6.12
N ALA A 300 -20.36 -9.98 -5.44
CA ALA A 300 -19.96 -11.25 -4.84
C ALA A 300 -19.47 -12.27 -5.87
N ALA A 301 -20.11 -12.31 -7.05
CA ALA A 301 -19.71 -13.17 -8.16
C ALA A 301 -18.36 -12.73 -8.80
N LEU A 302 -17.99 -11.45 -8.76
CA LEU A 302 -16.71 -10.93 -9.25
C LEU A 302 -15.53 -11.30 -8.34
N VAL A 303 -15.76 -11.47 -7.03
CA VAL A 303 -14.69 -11.73 -6.04
C VAL A 303 -13.79 -12.91 -6.42
N PRO A 304 -14.28 -14.11 -6.78
CA PRO A 304 -13.41 -15.23 -7.17
C PRO A 304 -12.52 -14.88 -8.37
N ALA A 305 -13.08 -14.24 -9.39
CA ALA A 305 -12.35 -13.85 -10.59
C ALA A 305 -11.23 -12.85 -10.27
N ILE A 306 -11.53 -11.81 -9.49
CA ILE A 306 -10.53 -10.82 -9.05
C ILE A 306 -9.41 -11.50 -8.26
N ARG A 307 -9.73 -12.40 -7.33
CA ARG A 307 -8.73 -13.13 -6.55
C ARG A 307 -7.82 -13.99 -7.42
N VAL A 308 -8.40 -14.76 -8.35
CA VAL A 308 -7.63 -15.60 -9.26
C VAL A 308 -6.69 -14.76 -10.11
N VAL A 309 -7.17 -13.65 -10.70
CA VAL A 309 -6.34 -12.72 -11.49
C VAL A 309 -5.19 -12.17 -10.64
N GLY A 310 -5.45 -11.77 -9.39
CA GLY A 310 -4.43 -11.27 -8.47
C GLY A 310 -3.37 -12.33 -8.12
N ASP A 311 -3.80 -13.56 -7.84
CA ASP A 311 -2.87 -14.64 -7.51
C ASP A 311 -2.03 -15.08 -8.71
N VAL A 312 -2.61 -15.21 -9.90
CA VAL A 312 -1.87 -15.55 -11.12
C VAL A 312 -0.88 -14.43 -11.49
N ALA A 313 -1.28 -13.17 -11.33
CA ALA A 313 -0.38 -12.02 -11.52
C ALA A 313 0.82 -12.09 -10.55
N LYS A 314 0.57 -12.44 -9.28
CA LYS A 314 1.65 -12.61 -8.29
C LYS A 314 2.56 -13.80 -8.62
N MET A 315 1.99 -14.91 -9.08
CA MET A 315 2.77 -16.08 -9.52
C MET A 315 3.65 -15.73 -10.73
N ALA A 316 3.19 -14.89 -11.63
CA ALA A 316 3.99 -14.43 -12.77
C ALA A 316 5.09 -13.44 -12.35
N GLY A 317 4.82 -12.54 -11.41
CA GLY A 317 5.74 -11.47 -11.01
C GLY A 317 6.86 -11.92 -10.08
N TYR A 318 6.57 -12.78 -9.09
CA TYR A 318 7.51 -13.18 -8.05
C TYR A 318 8.81 -13.81 -8.59
N PRO A 319 8.77 -14.78 -9.54
CA PRO A 319 10.00 -15.37 -10.07
C PRO A 319 10.90 -14.36 -10.78
N VAL A 320 10.29 -13.35 -11.42
CA VAL A 320 11.04 -12.28 -12.09
C VAL A 320 11.84 -11.47 -11.09
N GLY A 321 11.23 -11.14 -9.94
CA GLY A 321 11.92 -10.48 -8.82
C GLY A 321 13.05 -11.33 -8.25
N VAL A 322 12.79 -12.62 -8.02
CA VAL A 322 13.81 -13.57 -7.53
C VAL A 322 14.98 -13.69 -8.49
N ALA A 323 14.70 -13.79 -9.81
CA ALA A 323 15.74 -13.84 -10.83
C ALA A 323 16.58 -12.55 -10.84
N TRP A 324 15.93 -11.39 -10.72
CA TRP A 324 16.61 -10.10 -10.61
C TRP A 324 17.53 -10.09 -9.36
N ARG A 325 17.03 -10.47 -8.18
CA ARG A 325 17.80 -10.52 -6.94
C ARG A 325 19.03 -11.44 -7.06
N ARG A 326 18.89 -12.60 -7.69
CA ARG A 326 20.00 -13.53 -7.92
C ARG A 326 21.10 -12.91 -8.80
N ARG A 327 20.71 -12.13 -9.82
CA ARG A 327 21.68 -11.43 -10.69
C ARG A 327 22.40 -10.29 -9.98
N HIS A 328 21.75 -9.64 -9.02
CA HIS A 328 22.29 -8.50 -8.28
C HIS A 328 22.76 -8.87 -6.87
N ARG A 329 23.02 -10.14 -6.60
CA ARG A 329 23.39 -10.67 -5.26
C ARG A 329 24.61 -9.99 -4.61
N GLN A 330 25.43 -9.30 -5.39
CA GLN A 330 26.59 -8.55 -4.89
C GLN A 330 26.23 -7.16 -4.32
N ASN A 331 25.01 -6.67 -4.60
CA ASN A 331 24.57 -5.40 -4.03
C ASN A 331 24.36 -5.56 -2.50
N PRO A 332 25.11 -4.80 -1.67
CA PRO A 332 25.00 -4.90 -0.21
C PRO A 332 23.63 -4.49 0.33
N GLU A 333 22.88 -3.66 -0.40
CA GLU A 333 21.55 -3.23 0.02
C GLU A 333 20.52 -4.39 0.07
N LEU A 334 20.76 -5.46 -0.73
CA LEU A 334 19.91 -6.66 -0.70
C LEU A 334 20.03 -7.47 0.60
N ARG A 335 21.07 -7.20 1.41
CA ARG A 335 21.27 -7.81 2.73
C ARG A 335 20.57 -7.02 3.86
N TRP A 336 19.46 -6.38 3.54
CA TRP A 336 18.74 -5.54 4.49
C TRP A 336 18.32 -6.30 5.77
N ARG A 337 17.99 -7.60 5.68
CA ARG A 337 17.66 -8.43 6.84
C ARG A 337 18.85 -8.57 7.81
N GLU A 338 20.05 -8.74 7.29
CA GLU A 338 21.28 -8.83 8.10
C GLU A 338 21.56 -7.50 8.82
N ARG A 339 21.23 -6.37 8.17
CA ARG A 339 21.43 -5.02 8.75
C ARG A 339 20.45 -4.70 9.86
N LEU A 340 19.20 -5.14 9.73
CA LEU A 340 18.13 -4.83 10.69
C LEU A 340 18.10 -5.79 11.90
N GLY A 341 18.84 -6.92 11.85
CA GLY A 341 18.77 -7.97 12.86
C GLY A 341 17.44 -8.75 12.83
N GLU A 342 17.31 -9.75 13.70
CA GLU A 342 16.04 -10.48 13.86
C GLU A 342 15.03 -9.64 14.63
N THR A 343 14.08 -9.01 13.93
CA THR A 343 12.92 -8.38 14.56
C THR A 343 11.74 -9.35 14.63
N ARG A 344 10.84 -9.14 15.61
CA ARG A 344 9.61 -9.96 15.77
C ARG A 344 8.77 -10.01 14.48
N GLN A 345 8.79 -8.95 13.70
CA GLN A 345 8.00 -8.79 12.47
C GLN A 345 8.47 -9.70 11.34
N PHE A 346 9.77 -10.07 11.29
CA PHE A 346 10.23 -11.08 10.32
C PHE A 346 9.66 -12.47 10.60
N LYS A 347 9.28 -12.78 11.85
CA LYS A 347 8.63 -14.06 12.19
C LYS A 347 7.18 -14.14 11.71
N THR A 348 6.51 -13.00 11.52
CA THR A 348 5.14 -12.96 10.96
C THR A 348 5.12 -13.00 9.44
N GLU A 349 6.24 -12.70 8.76
CA GLU A 349 6.39 -12.83 7.31
C GLU A 349 6.50 -14.28 6.86
N ASP A 350 7.14 -15.09 7.64
CA ASP A 350 7.35 -16.51 7.39
C ASP A 350 6.18 -17.35 7.93
#